data_7fd553c10895689dc065cd9ac7141360
#
_entry.id   7fd553c10895689dc065cd9ac7141360
#
_cell.length_a   1.000
_cell.length_b   1.000
_cell.length_c   1.000
_cell.angle_alpha   90.00
_cell.angle_beta   90.00
_cell.angle_gamma   90.00
#
_symmetry.space_group_name_H-M   'P 1'
#
loop_
_entity.id
_entity.type
_entity.pdbx_description
1 polymer ?
#
loop_
_entity_poly.entity_id
_entity_poly.type
_entity_poly.pdbx_seq_one_letter_code
_entity_poly.pdbx_strand_id
1 'polypeptide(L)'
;MRITDLLKACSVELNGTPQTKEETIKQMVALMEKGGNVTDVEKYKAGVFAREEEGTTGIGEGIAIPHAKTDAVNAPGLAAMVIPAGVDYDALDGQPVDLVFLIAAPNTEDNVHLEVLSRLSMLLMDESFKQNLLKAKTVEEFLAVVDRAENAKNEAEEEKAVNVPDSGYRVLAVTACPTGIAHTYMAAEGIEKAASCLLYTSDAADEL
;
A
#
# COMPACT_ATOMS: atom_id res chain seq x y z
N MET A 1 -11.61 7.40 0.47
CA MET A 1 -11.19 7.21 1.89
C MET A 1 -9.72 7.55 2.00
N ARG A 2 -9.28 8.25 3.06
CA ARG A 2 -7.86 8.63 3.24
C ARG A 2 -7.12 7.53 4.01
N ILE A 3 -5.84 7.33 3.70
CA ILE A 3 -4.97 6.40 4.46
C ILE A 3 -4.83 6.86 5.90
N THR A 4 -4.73 8.18 6.11
CA THR A 4 -4.64 8.79 7.45
C THR A 4 -5.90 8.60 8.31
N ASP A 5 -7.07 8.36 7.70
CA ASP A 5 -8.29 8.02 8.45
C ASP A 5 -8.24 6.59 9.01
N LEU A 6 -7.47 5.72 8.36
CA LEU A 6 -7.35 4.30 8.70
C LEU A 6 -6.16 4.02 9.61
N LEU A 7 -5.08 4.81 9.51
CA LEU A 7 -3.83 4.62 10.23
C LEU A 7 -3.83 5.48 11.51
N LYS A 8 -4.22 4.88 12.62
CA LYS A 8 -4.24 5.55 13.91
C LYS A 8 -2.83 5.58 14.52
N ALA A 9 -2.51 6.61 15.31
CA ALA A 9 -1.21 6.73 15.98
C ALA A 9 -0.88 5.51 16.87
N CYS A 10 -1.88 4.91 17.54
CA CYS A 10 -1.70 3.71 18.36
C CYS A 10 -1.41 2.43 17.54
N SER A 11 -1.59 2.47 16.22
CA SER A 11 -1.33 1.37 15.30
C SER A 11 -0.03 1.55 14.52
N VAL A 12 0.86 2.45 14.95
CA VAL A 12 2.18 2.69 14.34
C VAL A 12 3.29 2.34 15.32
N GLU A 13 4.28 1.57 14.88
CA GLU A 13 5.50 1.22 15.62
C GLU A 13 6.73 1.57 14.76
N LEU A 14 7.66 2.37 15.30
CA LEU A 14 8.84 2.84 14.56
C LEU A 14 10.12 2.06 14.85
N ASN A 15 10.11 1.19 15.85
CA ASN A 15 11.26 0.41 16.28
C ASN A 15 10.88 -1.05 16.51
N GLY A 16 10.19 -1.64 15.54
CA GLY A 16 9.86 -3.06 15.59
C GLY A 16 11.11 -3.93 15.57
N THR A 17 11.09 -5.03 16.30
CA THR A 17 12.21 -5.98 16.43
C THR A 17 11.79 -7.43 16.21
N PRO A 18 10.87 -7.76 15.29
CA PRO A 18 10.56 -9.15 14.99
C PRO A 18 11.77 -9.85 14.38
N GLN A 19 11.95 -11.12 14.68
CA GLN A 19 13.06 -11.92 14.15
C GLN A 19 12.65 -12.78 12.95
N THR A 20 11.36 -12.98 12.76
CA THR A 20 10.79 -13.81 11.70
C THR A 20 9.54 -13.18 11.09
N LYS A 21 9.17 -13.65 9.91
CA LYS A 21 7.90 -13.31 9.24
C LYS A 21 6.70 -13.56 10.16
N GLU A 22 6.68 -14.69 10.84
CA GLU A 22 5.59 -15.04 11.75
C GLU A 22 5.47 -14.07 12.93
N GLU A 23 6.59 -13.69 13.54
CA GLU A 23 6.62 -12.68 14.61
C GLU A 23 6.19 -11.30 14.08
N THR A 24 6.60 -10.94 12.89
CA THR A 24 6.18 -9.70 12.24
C THR A 24 4.66 -9.63 12.13
N ILE A 25 4.04 -10.66 11.58
CA ILE A 25 2.57 -10.73 11.45
C ILE A 25 1.91 -10.66 12.83
N LYS A 26 2.39 -11.39 13.83
CA LYS A 26 1.83 -11.35 15.20
C LYS A 26 1.92 -9.96 15.82
N GLN A 27 3.06 -9.28 15.69
CA GLN A 27 3.23 -7.92 16.20
C GLN A 27 2.33 -6.93 15.45
N MET A 28 2.20 -7.07 14.15
CA MET A 28 1.31 -6.23 13.34
C MET A 28 -0.17 -6.43 13.70
N VAL A 29 -0.60 -7.67 13.96
CA VAL A 29 -1.97 -7.96 14.43
C VAL A 29 -2.22 -7.31 15.79
N ALA A 30 -1.25 -7.35 16.72
CA ALA A 30 -1.36 -6.67 17.99
C ALA A 30 -1.42 -5.13 17.88
N LEU A 31 -0.74 -4.53 16.90
CA LEU A 31 -0.90 -3.12 16.57
C LEU A 31 -2.28 -2.79 15.99
N MET A 32 -2.81 -3.65 15.14
CA MET A 32 -4.15 -3.49 14.58
C MET A 32 -5.24 -3.58 15.67
N GLU A 33 -5.08 -4.48 16.63
CA GLU A 33 -5.97 -4.60 17.79
C GLU A 33 -6.08 -3.30 18.58
N LYS A 34 -4.95 -2.61 18.81
CA LYS A 34 -4.94 -1.28 19.47
C LYS A 34 -5.77 -0.24 18.72
N GLY A 35 -5.90 -0.39 17.42
CA GLY A 35 -6.76 0.46 16.57
C GLY A 35 -8.26 0.29 16.83
N GLY A 36 -8.68 -0.83 17.46
CA GLY A 36 -10.06 -1.09 17.81
C GLY A 36 -10.99 -1.47 16.64
N ASN A 37 -10.40 -1.85 15.50
CA ASN A 37 -11.15 -2.20 14.28
C ASN A 37 -11.40 -3.71 14.16
N VAL A 38 -10.76 -4.52 15.03
CA VAL A 38 -10.88 -5.98 15.05
C VAL A 38 -11.69 -6.42 16.24
N THR A 39 -12.70 -7.25 16.02
CA THR A 39 -13.62 -7.78 17.05
C THR A 39 -13.19 -9.16 17.56
N ASP A 40 -12.48 -9.94 16.73
CA ASP A 40 -11.93 -11.26 17.06
C ASP A 40 -10.50 -11.34 16.50
N VAL A 41 -9.54 -11.10 17.38
CA VAL A 41 -8.11 -11.00 17.04
C VAL A 41 -7.55 -12.33 16.52
N GLU A 42 -7.95 -13.44 17.14
CA GLU A 42 -7.46 -14.76 16.74
C GLU A 42 -7.98 -15.16 15.36
N LYS A 43 -9.26 -14.88 15.08
CA LYS A 43 -9.85 -15.12 13.77
C LYS A 43 -9.24 -14.22 12.70
N TYR A 44 -9.01 -12.94 13.01
CA TYR A 44 -8.34 -12.02 12.11
C TYR A 44 -6.90 -12.48 11.81
N LYS A 45 -6.14 -12.82 12.83
CA LYS A 45 -4.78 -13.36 12.72
C LYS A 45 -4.74 -14.61 11.81
N ALA A 46 -5.64 -15.56 12.04
CA ALA A 46 -5.76 -16.74 11.20
C ALA A 46 -6.03 -16.38 9.73
N GLY A 47 -6.86 -15.38 9.48
CA GLY A 47 -7.14 -14.87 8.13
C GLY A 47 -5.89 -14.27 7.46
N VAL A 48 -5.07 -13.52 8.21
CA VAL A 48 -3.82 -12.96 7.69
C VAL A 48 -2.84 -14.09 7.32
N PHE A 49 -2.68 -15.10 8.18
CA PHE A 49 -1.81 -16.24 7.88
C PHE A 49 -2.32 -17.05 6.69
N ALA A 50 -3.62 -17.32 6.61
CA ALA A 50 -4.21 -18.02 5.47
C ALA A 50 -3.95 -17.29 4.16
N ARG A 51 -4.07 -15.95 4.14
CA ARG A 51 -3.73 -15.14 2.96
C ARG A 51 -2.24 -15.22 2.62
N GLU A 52 -1.38 -15.23 3.61
CA GLU A 52 0.07 -15.31 3.43
C GLU A 52 0.53 -16.68 2.88
N GLU A 53 -0.21 -17.76 3.19
CA GLU A 53 0.02 -19.10 2.63
C GLU A 53 -0.31 -19.19 1.13
N GLU A 54 -1.21 -18.37 0.61
CA GLU A 54 -1.52 -18.28 -0.83
C GLU A 54 -0.36 -17.69 -1.64
N GLY A 55 0.51 -16.95 -0.99
CA GLY A 55 1.69 -16.31 -1.57
C GLY A 55 2.14 -15.14 -0.72
N THR A 56 3.46 -14.93 -0.69
CA THR A 56 4.04 -13.87 0.15
C THR A 56 3.48 -12.50 -0.17
N THR A 57 3.22 -11.72 0.87
CA THR A 57 2.85 -10.31 0.77
C THR A 57 4.06 -9.36 0.87
N GLY A 58 5.27 -9.90 0.94
CA GLY A 58 6.52 -9.17 0.77
C GLY A 58 6.74 -8.85 -0.70
N ILE A 59 6.44 -7.62 -1.11
CA ILE A 59 6.41 -7.20 -2.53
C ILE A 59 7.78 -6.86 -3.09
N GLY A 60 8.80 -6.84 -2.26
CA GLY A 60 10.16 -6.41 -2.61
C GLY A 60 10.45 -4.99 -2.14
N GLU A 61 11.66 -4.52 -2.43
CA GLU A 61 12.14 -3.18 -2.04
C GLU A 61 12.02 -2.89 -0.54
N GLY A 62 12.13 -3.92 0.29
CA GLY A 62 12.00 -3.82 1.75
C GLY A 62 10.59 -3.62 2.27
N ILE A 63 9.56 -3.88 1.47
CA ILE A 63 8.16 -3.62 1.82
C ILE A 63 7.37 -4.92 1.90
N ALA A 64 6.50 -5.03 2.93
CA ALA A 64 5.47 -6.06 2.99
C ALA A 64 4.09 -5.44 3.32
N ILE A 65 3.04 -5.99 2.70
CA ILE A 65 1.67 -5.53 2.90
C ILE A 65 0.75 -6.72 3.22
N PRO A 66 0.92 -7.38 4.39
CA PRO A 66 -0.02 -8.39 4.84
C PRO A 66 -1.44 -7.80 4.97
N HIS A 67 -2.43 -8.62 4.66
CA HIS A 67 -3.82 -8.15 4.68
C HIS A 67 -4.79 -9.32 4.85
N ALA A 68 -5.94 -9.04 5.44
CA ALA A 68 -7.05 -9.99 5.45
C ALA A 68 -8.40 -9.28 5.35
N LYS A 69 -9.32 -9.92 4.63
CA LYS A 69 -10.74 -9.57 4.57
C LYS A 69 -11.53 -10.62 5.36
N THR A 70 -12.16 -10.22 6.46
CA THR A 70 -12.83 -11.15 7.38
C THR A 70 -13.95 -10.47 8.14
N ASP A 71 -14.93 -11.25 8.58
CA ASP A 71 -16.02 -10.84 9.45
C ASP A 71 -15.59 -10.56 10.91
N ALA A 72 -14.33 -10.84 11.25
CA ALA A 72 -13.70 -10.42 12.51
C ALA A 72 -13.29 -8.94 12.52
N VAL A 73 -13.48 -8.23 11.41
CA VAL A 73 -13.20 -6.80 11.26
C VAL A 73 -14.51 -6.05 11.12
N ASN A 74 -14.73 -5.04 11.97
CA ASN A 74 -15.96 -4.23 11.96
C ASN A 74 -15.85 -2.95 11.13
N ALA A 75 -14.61 -2.45 10.94
CA ALA A 75 -14.32 -1.28 10.12
C ALA A 75 -12.93 -1.41 9.50
N PRO A 76 -12.70 -0.85 8.31
CA PRO A 76 -11.37 -0.84 7.70
C PRO A 76 -10.33 -0.23 8.64
N GLY A 77 -9.12 -0.79 8.66
CA GLY A 77 -8.02 -0.33 9.49
C GLY A 77 -6.68 -0.57 8.86
N LEU A 78 -5.71 0.23 9.26
CA LEU A 78 -4.32 0.14 8.83
C LEU A 78 -3.41 0.17 10.07
N ALA A 79 -2.37 -0.66 10.05
CA ALA A 79 -1.27 -0.59 11.00
C ALA A 79 0.05 -0.49 10.23
N ALA A 80 1.07 0.12 10.83
CA ALA A 80 2.38 0.29 10.21
C ALA A 80 3.50 -0.04 11.20
N MET A 81 4.57 -0.64 10.71
CA MET A 81 5.78 -0.92 11.48
C MET A 81 7.02 -0.64 10.65
N VAL A 82 7.95 0.11 11.24
CA VAL A 82 9.32 0.23 10.76
C VAL A 82 10.19 -0.75 11.53
N ILE A 83 11.01 -1.53 10.81
CA ILE A 83 11.92 -2.55 11.36
C ILE A 83 13.34 -2.13 10.98
N PRO A 84 14.04 -1.32 11.79
CA PRO A 84 15.34 -0.76 11.41
C PRO A 84 16.43 -1.79 11.10
N ALA A 85 16.33 -2.98 11.68
CA ALA A 85 17.26 -4.10 11.43
C ALA A 85 16.91 -4.89 10.16
N GLY A 86 15.72 -4.67 9.60
CA GLY A 86 15.12 -5.55 8.60
C GLY A 86 14.75 -6.92 9.16
N VAL A 87 13.85 -7.63 8.49
CA VAL A 87 13.46 -9.01 8.81
C VAL A 87 13.38 -9.83 7.53
N ASP A 88 13.77 -11.11 7.60
CA ASP A 88 13.50 -12.04 6.52
C ASP A 88 12.00 -12.34 6.49
N TYR A 89 11.33 -11.77 5.48
CA TYR A 89 9.89 -11.87 5.28
C TYR A 89 9.51 -12.83 4.14
N ASP A 90 10.51 -13.46 3.51
CA ASP A 90 10.30 -14.23 2.27
C ASP A 90 9.75 -13.33 1.14
N ALA A 91 10.31 -12.13 1.01
CA ALA A 91 9.91 -11.17 -0.02
C ALA A 91 10.27 -11.65 -1.43
N LEU A 92 9.54 -11.19 -2.45
CA LEU A 92 9.68 -11.62 -3.85
C LEU A 92 11.08 -11.40 -4.43
N ASP A 93 11.80 -10.39 -3.93
CA ASP A 93 13.17 -10.07 -4.34
C ASP A 93 14.25 -10.69 -3.43
N GLY A 94 13.84 -11.43 -2.39
CA GLY A 94 14.72 -12.05 -1.41
C GLY A 94 15.46 -11.05 -0.51
N GLN A 95 15.04 -9.78 -0.48
CA GLN A 95 15.64 -8.77 0.38
C GLN A 95 14.89 -8.67 1.72
N PRO A 96 15.60 -8.27 2.80
CA PRO A 96 14.94 -8.03 4.08
C PRO A 96 13.89 -6.92 3.99
N VAL A 97 12.79 -7.09 4.74
CA VAL A 97 11.72 -6.09 4.85
C VAL A 97 11.98 -5.18 6.04
N ASP A 98 11.95 -3.88 5.82
CA ASP A 98 12.13 -2.81 6.81
C ASP A 98 10.88 -1.97 7.07
N LEU A 99 9.85 -2.10 6.21
CA LEU A 99 8.59 -1.38 6.30
C LEU A 99 7.41 -2.32 6.05
N VAL A 100 6.51 -2.42 7.03
CA VAL A 100 5.33 -3.30 6.94
C VAL A 100 4.06 -2.50 7.16
N PHE A 101 3.07 -2.70 6.28
CA PHE A 101 1.70 -2.21 6.45
C PHE A 101 0.73 -3.38 6.51
N LEU A 102 -0.04 -3.48 7.59
CA LEU A 102 -1.11 -4.48 7.73
C LEU A 102 -2.46 -3.84 7.46
N ILE A 103 -3.25 -4.46 6.59
CA ILE A 103 -4.59 -3.98 6.24
C ILE A 103 -5.64 -4.93 6.81
N ALA A 104 -6.60 -4.38 7.56
CA ALA A 104 -7.78 -5.07 8.01
C ALA A 104 -9.01 -4.56 7.25
N ALA A 105 -9.79 -5.46 6.67
CA ALA A 105 -11.01 -5.12 5.97
C ALA A 105 -12.19 -6.00 6.39
N PRO A 106 -13.39 -5.41 6.59
CA PRO A 106 -14.60 -6.18 6.86
C PRO A 106 -14.98 -7.02 5.64
N ASN A 107 -15.64 -8.15 5.89
CA ASN A 107 -16.15 -9.03 4.84
C ASN A 107 -17.49 -8.52 4.30
N THR A 108 -17.48 -7.30 3.74
CA THR A 108 -18.62 -6.68 3.06
C THR A 108 -18.49 -6.82 1.55
N GLU A 109 -19.55 -6.51 0.80
CA GLU A 109 -19.50 -6.51 -0.67
C GLU A 109 -18.61 -5.39 -1.23
N ASP A 110 -18.36 -4.36 -0.43
CA ASP A 110 -17.49 -3.25 -0.82
C ASP A 110 -16.03 -3.67 -0.90
N ASN A 111 -15.36 -3.25 -1.97
CA ASN A 111 -13.94 -3.55 -2.22
C ASN A 111 -13.00 -2.54 -1.56
N VAL A 112 -13.34 -2.06 -0.37
CA VAL A 112 -12.56 -1.04 0.37
C VAL A 112 -11.10 -1.46 0.56
N HIS A 113 -10.86 -2.75 0.82
CA HIS A 113 -9.49 -3.28 0.97
C HIS A 113 -8.65 -3.11 -0.32
N LEU A 114 -9.29 -3.24 -1.49
CA LEU A 114 -8.62 -3.06 -2.78
C LEU A 114 -8.26 -1.58 -3.01
N GLU A 115 -9.16 -0.67 -2.64
CA GLU A 115 -8.89 0.76 -2.72
C GLU A 115 -7.72 1.17 -1.83
N VAL A 116 -7.69 0.68 -0.58
CA VAL A 116 -6.59 0.95 0.36
C VAL A 116 -5.27 0.37 -0.13
N LEU A 117 -5.28 -0.90 -0.58
CA LEU A 117 -4.11 -1.54 -1.18
C LEU A 117 -3.58 -0.77 -2.38
N SER A 118 -4.47 -0.34 -3.28
CA SER A 118 -4.11 0.44 -4.45
C SER A 118 -3.45 1.76 -4.08
N ARG A 119 -4.09 2.55 -3.23
CA ARG A 119 -3.57 3.86 -2.80
C ARG A 119 -2.22 3.72 -2.10
N LEU A 120 -2.11 2.76 -1.16
CA LEU A 120 -0.88 2.51 -0.44
C LEU A 120 0.24 2.07 -1.38
N SER A 121 -0.03 1.11 -2.27
CA SER A 121 0.96 0.64 -3.26
C SER A 121 1.47 1.78 -4.14
N MET A 122 0.57 2.65 -4.61
CA MET A 122 0.96 3.80 -5.41
C MET A 122 1.84 4.81 -4.66
N LEU A 123 1.63 5.01 -3.35
CA LEU A 123 2.50 5.87 -2.54
C LEU A 123 3.86 5.21 -2.30
N LEU A 124 3.87 3.90 -2.04
CA LEU A 124 5.09 3.14 -1.76
C LEU A 124 6.00 2.96 -2.98
N MET A 125 5.51 3.20 -4.19
CA MET A 125 6.33 3.27 -5.41
C MET A 125 7.23 4.52 -5.46
N ASP A 126 6.96 5.53 -4.64
CA ASP A 126 7.83 6.68 -4.51
C ASP A 126 8.91 6.40 -3.47
N GLU A 127 10.15 6.19 -3.95
CA GLU A 127 11.30 5.92 -3.09
C GLU A 127 11.51 7.04 -2.05
N SER A 128 11.21 8.29 -2.40
CA SER A 128 11.33 9.41 -1.47
C SER A 128 10.31 9.33 -0.33
N PHE A 129 9.10 8.86 -0.62
CA PHE A 129 8.08 8.60 0.38
C PHE A 129 8.52 7.51 1.37
N LYS A 130 8.97 6.35 0.87
CA LYS A 130 9.51 5.27 1.69
C LYS A 130 10.65 5.75 2.58
N GLN A 131 11.64 6.43 2.01
CA GLN A 131 12.78 6.95 2.74
C GLN A 131 12.40 7.95 3.83
N ASN A 132 11.38 8.77 3.61
CA ASN A 132 10.88 9.70 4.61
C ASN A 132 10.16 8.97 5.76
N LEU A 133 9.41 7.91 5.47
CA LEU A 133 8.80 7.07 6.50
C LEU A 133 9.85 6.40 7.39
N LEU A 134 10.90 5.82 6.78
CA LEU A 134 12.00 5.16 7.52
C LEU A 134 12.82 6.14 8.38
N LYS A 135 12.87 7.42 8.01
CA LYS A 135 13.58 8.47 8.76
C LYS A 135 12.75 9.13 9.85
N ALA A 136 11.46 8.90 9.90
CA ALA A 136 10.57 9.47 10.90
C ALA A 136 10.99 9.02 12.31
N LYS A 137 11.13 9.97 13.23
CA LYS A 137 11.57 9.70 14.60
C LYS A 137 10.39 9.62 15.58
N THR A 138 9.26 10.16 15.21
CA THR A 138 8.03 10.11 16.00
C THR A 138 6.85 9.65 15.14
N VAL A 139 5.83 9.13 15.80
CA VAL A 139 4.61 8.67 15.11
C VAL A 139 3.93 9.85 14.40
N GLU A 140 3.98 11.04 14.98
CA GLU A 140 3.42 12.25 14.38
C GLU A 140 4.16 12.61 13.09
N GLU A 141 5.49 12.50 13.07
CA GLU A 141 6.28 12.71 11.85
C GLU A 141 5.92 11.69 10.77
N PHE A 142 5.79 10.40 11.16
CA PHE A 142 5.39 9.33 10.25
C PHE A 142 4.02 9.63 9.62
N LEU A 143 3.01 9.95 10.42
CA LEU A 143 1.67 10.29 9.95
C LEU A 143 1.67 11.56 9.08
N ALA A 144 2.47 12.56 9.42
CA ALA A 144 2.60 13.76 8.61
C ALA A 144 3.25 13.50 7.24
N VAL A 145 4.14 12.51 7.12
CA VAL A 145 4.68 12.06 5.83
C VAL A 145 3.57 11.43 4.98
N VAL A 146 2.76 10.55 5.58
CA VAL A 146 1.63 9.91 4.89
C VAL A 146 0.64 10.98 4.40
N ASP A 147 0.25 11.91 5.28
CA ASP A 147 -0.73 12.95 4.97
C ASP A 147 -0.27 13.85 3.81
N ARG A 148 0.99 14.26 3.82
CA ARG A 148 1.56 15.09 2.74
C ARG A 148 1.57 14.36 1.40
N ALA A 149 1.97 13.09 1.40
CA ALA A 149 2.03 12.30 0.18
C ALA A 149 0.62 12.06 -0.41
N GLU A 150 -0.37 11.79 0.43
CA GLU A 150 -1.78 11.68 0.01
C GLU A 150 -2.32 12.97 -0.60
N ASN A 151 -2.06 14.11 0.07
CA ASN A 151 -2.53 15.41 -0.43
C ASN A 151 -1.90 15.76 -1.77
N ALA A 152 -0.57 15.60 -1.92
CA ALA A 152 0.12 15.85 -3.17
C ALA A 152 -0.40 14.98 -4.33
N LYS A 153 -0.77 13.73 -4.04
CA LYS A 153 -1.31 12.83 -5.06
C LYS A 153 -2.75 13.19 -5.45
N ASN A 154 -3.59 13.54 -4.48
CA ASN A 154 -4.95 14.00 -4.75
C ASN A 154 -4.95 15.29 -5.61
N GLU A 155 -4.08 16.27 -5.28
CA GLU A 155 -3.92 17.48 -6.09
C GLU A 155 -3.48 17.17 -7.53
N ALA A 156 -2.53 16.24 -7.71
CA ALA A 156 -2.08 15.83 -9.03
C ALA A 156 -3.16 15.08 -9.84
N GLU A 157 -4.01 14.30 -9.18
CA GLU A 157 -5.15 13.62 -9.82
C GLU A 157 -6.24 14.62 -10.23
N GLU A 158 -6.52 15.63 -9.41
CA GLU A 158 -7.47 16.70 -9.74
C GLU A 158 -6.98 17.56 -10.92
N GLU A 159 -5.68 17.91 -10.97
CA GLU A 159 -5.09 18.63 -12.11
C GLU A 159 -5.13 17.81 -13.39
N LYS A 160 -4.90 16.52 -13.35
CA LYS A 160 -5.02 15.63 -14.53
C LYS A 160 -6.45 15.51 -15.01
N ALA A 161 -7.43 15.44 -14.11
CA ALA A 161 -8.85 15.36 -14.48
C ALA A 161 -9.35 16.61 -15.22
N VAL A 162 -8.76 17.77 -14.96
CA VAL A 162 -9.10 19.06 -15.61
C VAL A 162 -8.45 19.20 -16.99
N ASN A 163 -7.32 18.53 -17.23
CA ASN A 163 -6.50 18.69 -18.45
C ASN A 163 -6.49 17.45 -19.35
N VAL A 164 -7.60 16.71 -19.48
CA VAL A 164 -7.69 15.66 -20.50
C VAL A 164 -7.96 16.33 -21.85
N PRO A 165 -6.98 16.38 -22.78
CA PRO A 165 -7.26 16.84 -24.14
C PRO A 165 -8.23 15.84 -24.76
N ASP A 166 -9.24 16.33 -25.46
CA ASP A 166 -10.15 15.52 -26.30
C ASP A 166 -9.38 15.01 -27.54
N SER A 167 -8.30 14.29 -27.32
CA SER A 167 -7.54 13.61 -28.36
C SER A 167 -8.31 12.35 -28.72
N GLY A 168 -8.68 12.18 -29.98
CA GLY A 168 -9.55 11.13 -30.49
C GLY A 168 -9.04 9.68 -30.35
N TYR A 169 -8.00 9.45 -29.58
CA TYR A 169 -7.44 8.12 -29.27
C TYR A 169 -7.81 7.70 -27.84
N ARG A 170 -8.46 6.55 -27.73
CA ARG A 170 -8.75 5.92 -26.45
C ARG A 170 -7.97 4.62 -26.35
N VAL A 171 -7.13 4.50 -25.35
CA VAL A 171 -6.40 3.25 -25.04
C VAL A 171 -7.10 2.57 -23.87
N LEU A 172 -7.55 1.34 -24.07
CA LEU A 172 -8.05 0.46 -23.01
C LEU A 172 -7.00 -0.60 -22.73
N ALA A 173 -6.53 -0.67 -21.50
CA ALA A 173 -5.60 -1.70 -21.06
C ALA A 173 -6.18 -2.48 -19.87
N VAL A 174 -5.94 -3.78 -19.83
CA VAL A 174 -6.32 -4.65 -18.72
C VAL A 174 -5.04 -5.18 -18.11
N THR A 175 -4.84 -4.92 -16.82
CA THR A 175 -3.70 -5.42 -16.06
C THR A 175 -4.18 -6.43 -15.04
N ALA A 176 -3.47 -7.56 -14.91
CA ALA A 176 -3.76 -8.59 -13.92
C ALA A 176 -2.44 -9.21 -13.45
N CYS A 177 -2.39 -9.56 -12.17
CA CYS A 177 -1.27 -10.28 -11.59
C CYS A 177 -1.79 -11.42 -10.72
N PRO A 178 -1.38 -12.68 -10.95
CA PRO A 178 -1.80 -13.80 -10.13
C PRO A 178 -1.29 -13.75 -8.70
N THR A 179 -0.23 -12.98 -8.44
CA THR A 179 0.43 -12.91 -7.13
C THR A 179 0.08 -11.67 -6.32
N GLY A 180 -0.61 -10.68 -6.89
CA GLY A 180 -0.98 -9.52 -6.07
C GLY A 180 -1.50 -8.29 -6.82
N ILE A 181 -2.28 -7.52 -6.09
CA ILE A 181 -2.94 -6.30 -6.53
C ILE A 181 -1.92 -5.18 -6.79
N ALA A 182 -0.87 -5.08 -5.96
CA ALA A 182 0.17 -4.07 -6.10
C ALA A 182 0.80 -4.06 -7.50
N HIS A 183 1.23 -5.22 -8.00
CA HIS A 183 1.81 -5.33 -9.35
C HIS A 183 0.82 -4.97 -10.47
N THR A 184 -0.46 -5.24 -10.27
CA THR A 184 -1.51 -4.86 -11.22
C THR A 184 -1.59 -3.34 -11.38
N TYR A 185 -1.52 -2.60 -10.27
CA TYR A 185 -1.53 -1.14 -10.28
C TYR A 185 -0.21 -0.55 -10.80
N MET A 186 0.93 -1.12 -10.45
CA MET A 186 2.23 -0.73 -11.00
C MET A 186 2.25 -0.85 -12.53
N ALA A 187 1.70 -1.95 -13.06
CA ALA A 187 1.58 -2.15 -14.50
C ALA A 187 0.63 -1.12 -15.14
N ALA A 188 -0.50 -0.82 -14.50
CA ALA A 188 -1.45 0.18 -14.99
C ALA A 188 -0.82 1.58 -15.07
N GLU A 189 -0.12 2.01 -14.01
CA GLU A 189 0.59 3.29 -13.99
C GLU A 189 1.72 3.36 -15.03
N GLY A 190 2.45 2.26 -15.21
CA GLY A 190 3.47 2.16 -16.25
C GLY A 190 2.90 2.34 -17.66
N ILE A 191 1.74 1.75 -17.94
CA ILE A 191 1.03 1.91 -19.22
C ILE A 191 0.55 3.35 -19.39
N GLU A 192 -0.01 3.96 -18.35
CA GLU A 192 -0.48 5.35 -18.39
C GLU A 192 0.67 6.32 -18.66
N LYS A 193 1.81 6.16 -17.98
CA LYS A 193 3.01 6.96 -18.23
C LYS A 193 3.54 6.80 -19.66
N ALA A 194 3.59 5.56 -20.16
CA ALA A 194 4.03 5.28 -21.53
C ALA A 194 3.08 5.87 -22.58
N ALA A 195 1.78 5.74 -22.37
CA ALA A 195 0.77 6.32 -23.27
C ALA A 195 0.84 7.86 -23.28
N SER A 196 1.00 8.50 -22.12
CA SER A 196 1.17 9.95 -22.03
C SER A 196 2.43 10.44 -22.74
N CYS A 197 3.53 9.69 -22.65
CA CYS A 197 4.78 10.01 -23.32
C CYS A 197 4.66 9.90 -24.86
N LEU A 198 3.94 8.88 -25.35
CA LEU A 198 3.71 8.68 -26.79
C LEU A 198 2.77 9.75 -27.39
N LEU A 199 1.79 10.21 -26.63
CA LEU A 199 0.91 11.30 -27.05
C LEU A 199 1.68 12.64 -27.18
N TYR A 200 2.64 12.88 -26.29
CA TYR A 200 3.49 14.09 -26.34
C TYR A 200 4.48 14.07 -27.52
N THR A 201 4.97 12.89 -27.90
CA THR A 201 5.89 12.74 -29.05
C THR A 201 5.18 12.82 -30.40
N SER A 202 3.88 12.53 -30.48
CA SER A 202 3.11 12.69 -31.72
C SER A 202 2.80 14.16 -32.04
N ASP A 203 2.54 14.98 -31.02
CA ASP A 203 2.35 16.43 -31.21
C ASP A 203 3.63 17.15 -31.70
N ALA A 204 4.80 16.68 -31.26
CA ALA A 204 6.08 17.24 -31.69
C ALA A 204 6.46 16.88 -33.15
N ALA A 205 5.84 15.86 -33.74
CA ALA A 205 6.08 15.42 -35.11
C ALA A 205 5.23 16.17 -36.14
N ASP A 206 4.13 16.78 -35.73
CA ASP A 206 3.25 17.53 -36.60
C ASP A 206 3.70 19.00 -36.83
N GLU A 207 4.76 19.45 -36.12
CA GLU A 207 5.32 20.80 -36.29
C GLU A 207 6.58 20.84 -37.20
N LEU A 208 6.87 19.79 -37.98
CA LEU A 208 7.90 19.74 -39.01
C LEU A 208 7.29 19.60 -40.41
#